data_4b5346926b02da98d2a035208845e80a
#
_entry.id   4b5346926b02da98d2a035208845e80a
#
_cell.length_a   1.000
_cell.length_b   1.000
_cell.length_c   1.000
_cell.angle_alpha   90.00
_cell.angle_beta   90.00
_cell.angle_gamma   90.00
#
_symmetry.space_group_name_H-M   'P 1'
#
loop_
_entity.id
_entity.type
_entity.pdbx_description
1 polymer ?
#
loop_
_entity_poly.entity_id
_entity_poly.type
_entity_poly.pdbx_seq_one_letter_code
_entity_poly.pdbx_strand_id
1 'polypeptide(L)'
;MVTLIIVVYKTNKLLLQRFLGLVGNKYPLIIVNNSSNYNFKNFKISKKTRIIKTKNNGNGNGINIGLKKCKTRFALYLDTDIIISKNFIDKLLKKRTIDKEFAVLIPNNGNTKSKKKLTEIYTQEGSVMLFNLKQIKKIGFFDENFFLYYEEIDLFFRCKINNLKVYLISSLKFKHKKATSVIDDTGNVKKLRSWHYMWSMFYYYKKNYNFITAMKKTYIIILKDIV
;
A
#
# COMPACT_ATOMS: atom_id res chain seq x y z
N MET A 1 -1.84 -15.80 12.62
CA MET A 1 -1.69 -14.47 13.26
C MET A 1 -1.27 -13.47 12.18
N VAL A 2 -1.69 -12.21 12.24
CA VAL A 2 -1.37 -11.13 11.30
C VAL A 2 -0.88 -9.91 12.06
N THR A 3 0.08 -9.17 11.51
CA THR A 3 0.50 -7.85 11.98
C THR A 3 -0.01 -6.80 11.00
N LEU A 4 -0.62 -5.74 11.52
CA LEU A 4 -1.04 -4.60 10.72
C LEU A 4 0.14 -3.64 10.53
N ILE A 5 0.21 -3.01 9.37
CA ILE A 5 1.24 -2.01 9.04
C ILE A 5 0.55 -0.78 8.46
N ILE A 6 0.90 0.38 8.97
CA ILE A 6 0.54 1.67 8.38
C ILE A 6 1.78 2.55 8.23
N VAL A 7 1.78 3.37 7.21
CA VAL A 7 2.78 4.42 7.00
C VAL A 7 2.13 5.78 7.26
N VAL A 8 2.75 6.59 8.10
CA VAL A 8 2.27 7.92 8.49
C VAL A 8 3.24 8.96 7.95
N TYR A 9 2.74 9.85 7.09
CA TYR A 9 3.47 11.02 6.60
C TYR A 9 2.55 12.23 6.57
N LYS A 10 2.79 13.22 7.44
CA LYS A 10 1.92 14.41 7.59
C LYS A 10 0.43 14.07 7.65
N THR A 11 0.11 12.90 8.20
CA THR A 11 -1.25 12.36 8.18
C THR A 11 -2.18 13.19 9.06
N ASN A 12 -3.38 13.48 8.57
CA ASN A 12 -4.41 14.17 9.33
C ASN A 12 -4.68 13.43 10.66
N LYS A 13 -4.62 14.15 11.79
CA LYS A 13 -4.74 13.57 13.14
C LYS A 13 -6.09 12.88 13.37
N LEU A 14 -7.19 13.46 12.89
CA LEU A 14 -8.53 12.89 13.03
C LEU A 14 -8.68 11.59 12.26
N LEU A 15 -8.14 11.52 11.02
CA LEU A 15 -8.13 10.29 10.23
C LEU A 15 -7.34 9.20 10.93
N LEU A 16 -6.14 9.52 11.43
CA LEU A 16 -5.32 8.54 12.15
C LEU A 16 -6.01 8.07 13.44
N GLN A 17 -6.60 8.97 14.22
CA GLN A 17 -7.32 8.62 15.46
C GLN A 17 -8.52 7.72 15.18
N ARG A 18 -9.29 8.03 14.12
CA ARG A 18 -10.40 7.18 13.65
C ARG A 18 -9.89 5.79 13.25
N PHE A 19 -8.80 5.73 12.48
CA PHE A 19 -8.19 4.47 12.06
C PHE A 19 -7.74 3.64 13.27
N LEU A 20 -7.03 4.24 14.24
CA LEU A 20 -6.59 3.57 15.45
C LEU A 20 -7.76 3.05 16.29
N GLY A 21 -8.85 3.82 16.40
CA GLY A 21 -10.08 3.39 17.04
C GLY A 21 -10.74 2.19 16.36
N LEU A 22 -10.71 2.15 15.03
CA LEU A 22 -11.28 1.06 14.23
C LEU A 22 -10.49 -0.25 14.37
N VAL A 23 -9.15 -0.16 14.36
CA VAL A 23 -8.25 -1.30 14.51
C VAL A 23 -8.24 -1.83 15.95
N GLY A 24 -8.37 -0.92 16.93
CA GLY A 24 -8.41 -1.26 18.37
C GLY A 24 -7.18 -2.01 18.84
N ASN A 25 -7.38 -2.92 19.83
CA ASN A 25 -6.33 -3.70 20.47
C ASN A 25 -6.23 -5.15 19.95
N LYS A 26 -7.00 -5.49 18.91
CA LYS A 26 -7.16 -6.88 18.46
C LYS A 26 -5.89 -7.44 17.82
N TYR A 27 -5.19 -6.62 17.04
CA TYR A 27 -4.03 -7.02 16.25
C TYR A 27 -2.77 -6.27 16.67
N PRO A 28 -1.58 -6.90 16.60
CA PRO A 28 -0.33 -6.16 16.62
C PRO A 28 -0.29 -5.14 15.47
N LEU A 29 0.18 -3.93 15.75
CA LEU A 29 0.26 -2.83 14.79
C LEU A 29 1.69 -2.28 14.74
N ILE A 30 2.21 -2.10 13.54
CA ILE A 30 3.44 -1.36 13.29
C ILE A 30 3.06 -0.05 12.59
N ILE A 31 3.39 1.07 13.22
CA ILE A 31 3.28 2.42 12.65
C ILE A 31 4.67 2.84 12.19
N VAL A 32 4.85 3.00 10.89
CA VAL A 32 6.08 3.58 10.34
C VAL A 32 5.84 5.07 10.15
N ASN A 33 6.52 5.88 10.97
CA ASN A 33 6.39 7.32 10.94
C ASN A 33 7.47 7.94 10.05
N ASN A 34 7.09 8.30 8.84
CA ASN A 34 7.92 8.99 7.84
C ASN A 34 7.96 10.52 8.06
N SER A 35 7.33 11.04 9.12
CA SER A 35 7.31 12.48 9.44
C SER A 35 8.23 12.77 10.61
N SER A 36 9.21 13.66 10.45
CA SER A 36 10.14 14.04 11.51
C SER A 36 9.44 14.54 12.78
N ASN A 37 8.41 15.35 12.62
CA ASN A 37 7.76 16.11 13.70
C ASN A 37 6.36 15.58 14.08
N TYR A 38 5.95 14.38 13.63
CA TYR A 38 4.64 13.85 13.97
C TYR A 38 4.62 13.31 15.40
N ASN A 39 3.76 13.90 16.25
CA ASN A 39 3.66 13.58 17.67
C ASN A 39 2.47 12.66 17.95
N PHE A 40 2.72 11.54 18.63
CA PHE A 40 1.75 10.52 18.98
C PHE A 40 1.25 10.62 20.44
N LYS A 41 1.70 11.60 21.25
CA LYS A 41 1.36 11.69 22.69
C LYS A 41 -0.14 11.66 23.00
N ASN A 42 -0.95 12.28 22.12
CA ASN A 42 -2.40 12.41 22.34
C ASN A 42 -3.24 11.31 21.68
N PHE A 43 -2.60 10.24 21.18
CA PHE A 43 -3.32 9.14 20.55
C PHE A 43 -3.50 7.98 21.54
N LYS A 44 -4.71 7.43 21.59
CA LYS A 44 -4.95 6.15 22.29
C LYS A 44 -4.33 5.01 21.48
N ILE A 45 -3.12 4.62 21.84
CA ILE A 45 -2.34 3.60 21.14
C ILE A 45 -2.32 2.32 21.98
N SER A 46 -2.61 1.19 21.34
CA SER A 46 -2.55 -0.13 21.97
C SER A 46 -1.13 -0.48 22.42
N LYS A 47 -1.00 -1.17 23.58
CA LYS A 47 0.29 -1.76 24.03
C LYS A 47 0.90 -2.73 23.01
N LYS A 48 0.11 -3.25 22.06
CA LYS A 48 0.57 -4.11 20.94
C LYS A 48 1.09 -3.31 19.76
N THR A 49 1.18 -1.98 19.85
CA THR A 49 1.63 -1.11 18.77
C THR A 49 3.12 -0.77 18.93
N ARG A 50 3.85 -0.90 17.85
CA ARG A 50 5.23 -0.44 17.73
C ARG A 50 5.31 0.74 16.77
N ILE A 51 5.86 1.86 17.21
CA ILE A 51 6.13 3.03 16.36
C ILE A 51 7.60 3.03 15.96
N ILE A 52 7.86 3.18 14.67
CA ILE A 52 9.21 3.25 14.09
C ILE A 52 9.32 4.61 13.40
N LYS A 53 10.21 5.47 13.89
CA LYS A 53 10.53 6.75 13.24
C LYS A 53 11.55 6.52 12.14
N THR A 54 11.36 7.16 11.00
CA THR A 54 12.28 7.09 9.86
C THR A 54 12.23 8.37 9.04
N LYS A 55 13.19 8.54 8.13
CA LYS A 55 13.13 9.59 7.11
C LYS A 55 12.10 9.17 6.05
N ASN A 56 11.50 10.17 5.37
CA ASN A 56 10.59 9.89 4.26
C ASN A 56 11.40 9.54 3.00
N ASN A 57 11.62 8.27 2.78
CA ASN A 57 12.24 7.71 1.57
C ASN A 57 11.19 7.06 0.64
N GLY A 58 9.93 7.49 0.74
CA GLY A 58 8.84 7.00 -0.08
C GLY A 58 7.91 6.01 0.63
N ASN A 59 6.78 5.73 -0.02
CA ASN A 59 5.74 4.88 0.54
C ASN A 59 6.19 3.40 0.61
N GLY A 60 6.71 2.87 -0.48
CA GLY A 60 7.21 1.48 -0.54
C GLY A 60 8.33 1.22 0.47
N ASN A 61 9.25 2.18 0.68
CA ASN A 61 10.28 2.07 1.71
C ASN A 61 9.65 2.01 3.11
N GLY A 62 8.67 2.86 3.41
CA GLY A 62 7.96 2.83 4.69
C GLY A 62 7.27 1.47 4.92
N ILE A 63 6.60 0.92 3.92
CA ILE A 63 5.98 -0.41 3.99
C ILE A 63 7.04 -1.49 4.23
N ASN A 64 8.18 -1.44 3.52
CA ASN A 64 9.29 -2.37 3.68
C ASN A 64 9.82 -2.42 5.11
N ILE A 65 9.97 -1.26 5.76
CA ILE A 65 10.40 -1.18 7.16
C ILE A 65 9.41 -1.95 8.06
N GLY A 66 8.10 -1.78 7.83
CA GLY A 66 7.06 -2.52 8.53
C GLY A 66 7.13 -4.02 8.27
N LEU A 67 7.24 -4.44 7.00
CA LEU A 67 7.32 -5.84 6.59
C LEU A 67 8.56 -6.56 7.15
N LYS A 68 9.72 -5.90 7.13
CA LYS A 68 10.99 -6.42 7.70
C LYS A 68 10.90 -6.61 9.23
N LYS A 69 10.08 -5.83 9.94
CA LYS A 69 9.89 -5.93 11.39
C LYS A 69 8.72 -6.82 11.81
N CYS A 70 7.95 -7.32 10.85
CA CYS A 70 6.82 -8.21 11.09
C CYS A 70 7.30 -9.60 11.50
N LYS A 71 6.79 -10.12 12.65
CA LYS A 71 7.12 -11.45 13.17
C LYS A 71 6.06 -12.51 12.83
N THR A 72 4.95 -12.12 12.22
CA THR A 72 3.85 -13.01 11.86
C THR A 72 3.97 -13.50 10.43
N ARG A 73 3.34 -14.65 10.10
CA ARG A 73 3.31 -15.19 8.73
C ARG A 73 2.67 -14.23 7.73
N PHE A 74 1.67 -13.48 8.19
CA PHE A 74 0.94 -12.54 7.35
C PHE A 74 1.14 -11.11 7.85
N ALA A 75 1.24 -10.17 6.91
CA ALA A 75 1.26 -8.73 7.18
C ALA A 75 0.12 -8.07 6.39
N LEU A 76 -0.63 -7.19 7.02
CA LEU A 76 -1.69 -6.44 6.37
C LEU A 76 -1.33 -4.95 6.36
N TYR A 77 -0.99 -4.44 5.19
CA TYR A 77 -0.84 -3.02 4.96
C TYR A 77 -2.19 -2.34 4.74
N LEU A 78 -2.34 -1.17 5.31
CA LEU A 78 -3.56 -0.36 5.24
C LEU A 78 -3.17 1.12 5.13
N ASP A 79 -3.71 1.83 4.12
CA ASP A 79 -3.67 3.29 4.11
C ASP A 79 -4.55 3.87 5.23
N THR A 80 -4.17 5.03 5.75
CA THR A 80 -4.89 5.66 6.87
C THR A 80 -6.18 6.35 6.45
N ASP A 81 -6.38 6.60 5.16
CA ASP A 81 -7.57 7.25 4.59
C ASP A 81 -8.58 6.29 3.95
N ILE A 82 -8.51 5.01 4.29
CA ILE A 82 -9.52 4.03 3.91
C ILE A 82 -10.73 4.07 4.85
N ILE A 83 -11.89 3.71 4.29
CA ILE A 83 -13.12 3.50 5.04
C ILE A 83 -13.49 2.02 4.95
N ILE A 84 -13.42 1.34 6.07
CA ILE A 84 -13.71 -0.08 6.21
C ILE A 84 -14.74 -0.33 7.31
N SER A 85 -15.49 -1.43 7.21
CA SER A 85 -16.40 -1.87 8.26
C SER A 85 -15.64 -2.48 9.45
N LYS A 86 -16.26 -2.49 10.63
CA LYS A 86 -15.67 -3.02 11.88
C LYS A 86 -15.10 -4.44 11.73
N ASN A 87 -15.77 -5.30 10.94
CA ASN A 87 -15.37 -6.71 10.74
C ASN A 87 -14.57 -6.93 9.45
N PHE A 88 -14.12 -5.86 8.79
CA PHE A 88 -13.44 -5.95 7.49
C PHE A 88 -12.17 -6.80 7.56
N ILE A 89 -11.31 -6.52 8.55
CA ILE A 89 -10.03 -7.22 8.70
C ILE A 89 -10.28 -8.72 8.94
N ASP A 90 -11.25 -9.08 9.81
CA ASP A 90 -11.61 -10.48 10.06
C ASP A 90 -12.11 -11.19 8.79
N LYS A 91 -12.97 -10.50 8.02
CA LYS A 91 -13.46 -11.02 6.74
C LYS A 91 -12.33 -11.22 5.74
N LEU A 92 -11.38 -10.29 5.65
CA LEU A 92 -10.20 -10.43 4.80
C LEU A 92 -9.34 -11.61 5.22
N LEU A 93 -9.08 -11.75 6.52
CA LEU A 93 -8.28 -12.86 7.05
C LEU A 93 -8.92 -14.24 6.83
N LYS A 94 -10.24 -14.34 6.81
CA LYS A 94 -10.92 -15.58 6.44
C LYS A 94 -10.67 -15.97 4.97
N LYS A 95 -10.43 -15.00 4.08
CA LYS A 95 -10.16 -15.28 2.65
C LYS A 95 -8.79 -15.90 2.38
N ARG A 96 -7.82 -15.83 3.31
CA ARG A 96 -6.50 -16.44 3.17
C ARG A 96 -6.50 -17.96 3.01
N THR A 97 -7.60 -18.62 3.29
CA THR A 97 -7.76 -20.08 3.15
C THR A 97 -8.14 -20.53 1.75
N ILE A 98 -8.56 -19.59 0.88
CA ILE A 98 -8.99 -19.90 -0.51
C ILE A 98 -7.79 -20.41 -1.31
N ASP A 99 -6.62 -19.80 -1.11
CA ASP A 99 -5.35 -20.26 -1.66
C ASP A 99 -4.26 -20.09 -0.59
N LYS A 100 -3.66 -21.19 -0.15
CA LYS A 100 -2.63 -21.17 0.91
C LYS A 100 -1.30 -20.59 0.44
N GLU A 101 -1.08 -20.54 -0.87
CA GLU A 101 0.19 -20.12 -1.50
C GLU A 101 0.08 -18.74 -2.18
N PHE A 102 -1.02 -17.98 -1.96
CA PHE A 102 -1.10 -16.63 -2.45
C PHE A 102 0.09 -15.77 -1.99
N ALA A 103 0.51 -14.82 -2.79
CA ALA A 103 1.50 -13.81 -2.42
C ALA A 103 0.84 -12.58 -1.79
N VAL A 104 -0.19 -12.04 -2.46
CA VAL A 104 -0.93 -10.86 -2.00
C VAL A 104 -2.44 -11.06 -2.23
N LEU A 105 -3.25 -10.70 -1.24
CA LEU A 105 -4.69 -10.54 -1.38
C LEU A 105 -5.06 -9.07 -1.28
N ILE A 106 -5.87 -8.59 -2.23
CA ILE A 106 -6.29 -7.19 -2.34
C ILE A 106 -7.82 -7.15 -2.32
N PRO A 107 -8.46 -6.47 -1.38
CA PRO A 107 -9.89 -6.19 -1.42
C PRO A 107 -10.23 -5.21 -2.53
N ASN A 108 -11.47 -5.19 -2.97
CA ASN A 108 -11.95 -4.30 -4.02
C ASN A 108 -12.20 -2.87 -3.47
N ASN A 109 -11.54 -1.88 -4.05
CA ASN A 109 -11.73 -0.46 -3.73
C ASN A 109 -13.01 0.15 -4.36
N GLY A 110 -13.86 -0.68 -4.98
CA GLY A 110 -15.09 -0.26 -5.65
C GLY A 110 -14.93 0.05 -7.14
N ASN A 111 -13.70 0.18 -7.65
CA ASN A 111 -13.45 0.55 -9.05
C ASN A 111 -13.44 -0.65 -10.01
N THR A 112 -13.26 -1.85 -9.49
CA THR A 112 -13.17 -3.05 -10.31
C THR A 112 -14.48 -3.81 -10.33
N LYS A 113 -15.11 -3.92 -11.52
CA LYS A 113 -16.28 -4.75 -11.75
C LYS A 113 -15.80 -6.16 -12.11
N SER A 114 -15.89 -7.10 -11.18
CA SER A 114 -15.62 -8.52 -11.45
C SER A 114 -16.80 -9.37 -10.96
N LYS A 115 -17.28 -10.27 -11.83
CA LYS A 115 -18.30 -11.28 -11.49
C LYS A 115 -17.71 -12.42 -10.65
N LYS A 116 -16.40 -12.67 -10.75
CA LYS A 116 -15.72 -13.72 -10.00
C LYS A 116 -15.44 -13.25 -8.56
N LYS A 117 -15.66 -14.11 -7.58
CA LYS A 117 -15.38 -13.81 -6.16
C LYS A 117 -13.88 -13.56 -5.89
N LEU A 118 -13.03 -14.23 -6.64
CA LEU A 118 -11.58 -14.13 -6.60
C LEU A 118 -11.06 -14.03 -8.03
N THR A 119 -10.22 -13.05 -8.32
CA THR A 119 -9.65 -12.83 -9.65
C THR A 119 -8.15 -12.64 -9.51
N GLU A 120 -7.36 -13.38 -10.28
CA GLU A 120 -5.92 -13.16 -10.36
C GLU A 120 -5.65 -11.85 -11.11
N ILE A 121 -4.86 -10.97 -10.52
CA ILE A 121 -4.56 -9.62 -11.05
C ILE A 121 -3.11 -9.27 -10.81
N TYR A 122 -2.58 -8.38 -11.65
CA TYR A 122 -1.21 -7.85 -11.49
C TYR A 122 -1.12 -6.34 -11.72
N THR A 123 -2.28 -5.67 -11.75
CA THR A 123 -2.38 -4.20 -11.88
C THR A 123 -3.52 -3.71 -11.01
N GLN A 124 -3.24 -3.19 -9.82
CA GLN A 124 -4.23 -2.68 -8.88
C GLN A 124 -3.60 -1.71 -7.90
N GLU A 125 -4.36 -0.70 -7.44
CA GLU A 125 -3.94 0.19 -6.35
C GLU A 125 -3.73 -0.59 -5.04
N GLY A 126 -2.62 -0.30 -4.35
CA GLY A 126 -2.14 -1.00 -3.17
C GLY A 126 -2.58 -0.44 -1.82
N SER A 127 -3.75 0.24 -1.71
CA SER A 127 -4.20 0.87 -0.45
C SER A 127 -4.52 -0.12 0.68
N VAL A 128 -4.82 -1.36 0.33
CA VAL A 128 -5.02 -2.48 1.27
C VAL A 128 -4.40 -3.74 0.67
N MET A 129 -3.38 -4.28 1.32
CA MET A 129 -2.65 -5.45 0.83
C MET A 129 -2.37 -6.44 1.97
N LEU A 130 -2.92 -7.64 1.89
CA LEU A 130 -2.56 -8.75 2.79
C LEU A 130 -1.45 -9.58 2.16
N PHE A 131 -0.27 -9.52 2.73
CA PHE A 131 0.92 -10.24 2.28
C PHE A 131 1.06 -11.59 2.96
N ASN A 132 1.37 -12.62 2.19
CA ASN A 132 1.96 -13.86 2.69
C ASN A 132 3.49 -13.69 2.67
N LEU A 133 4.08 -13.41 3.82
CA LEU A 133 5.50 -13.08 3.91
C LEU A 133 6.41 -14.25 3.46
N LYS A 134 5.96 -15.51 3.55
CA LYS A 134 6.69 -16.65 3.03
C LYS A 134 6.89 -16.55 1.52
N GLN A 135 5.89 -16.08 0.79
CA GLN A 135 5.95 -15.97 -0.67
C GLN A 135 6.68 -14.70 -1.12
N ILE A 136 6.33 -13.55 -0.52
CA ILE A 136 6.93 -12.26 -0.92
C ILE A 136 8.43 -12.22 -0.66
N LYS A 137 8.94 -12.86 0.39
CA LYS A 137 10.37 -12.92 0.66
C LYS A 137 11.18 -13.60 -0.46
N LYS A 138 10.57 -14.46 -1.27
CA LYS A 138 11.24 -15.15 -2.39
C LYS A 138 11.69 -14.18 -3.50
N ILE A 139 10.93 -13.10 -3.69
CA ILE A 139 11.16 -12.12 -4.76
C ILE A 139 11.62 -10.75 -4.24
N GLY A 140 11.76 -10.60 -2.93
CA GLY A 140 12.00 -9.33 -2.27
C GLY A 140 10.73 -8.51 -2.07
N PHE A 141 10.81 -7.47 -1.26
CA PHE A 141 9.72 -6.54 -0.97
C PHE A 141 9.60 -5.48 -2.07
N PHE A 142 9.09 -4.29 -1.76
CA PHE A 142 9.02 -3.18 -2.70
C PHE A 142 10.42 -2.71 -3.12
N ASP A 143 10.56 -2.28 -4.36
CA ASP A 143 11.77 -1.61 -4.83
C ASP A 143 11.78 -0.17 -4.28
N GLU A 144 12.80 0.14 -3.49
CA GLU A 144 12.91 1.40 -2.76
C GLU A 144 13.32 2.59 -3.64
N ASN A 145 13.61 2.37 -4.95
CA ASN A 145 13.79 3.44 -5.92
C ASN A 145 12.47 4.10 -6.35
N PHE A 146 11.33 3.46 -6.10
CA PHE A 146 10.02 4.10 -6.22
C PHE A 146 9.74 4.92 -4.96
N PHE A 147 9.75 6.24 -5.08
CA PHE A 147 9.37 7.10 -3.95
C PHE A 147 7.86 7.07 -3.69
N LEU A 148 7.06 7.18 -4.75
CA LEU A 148 5.60 7.17 -4.69
C LEU A 148 5.04 6.73 -6.04
N TYR A 149 4.02 5.88 -6.03
CA TYR A 149 3.39 5.26 -7.19
C TYR A 149 4.27 4.22 -7.90
N TYR A 150 3.64 3.25 -8.54
CA TYR A 150 4.22 2.13 -9.26
C TYR A 150 4.98 1.11 -8.39
N GLU A 151 5.21 1.36 -7.13
CA GLU A 151 5.86 0.40 -6.23
C GLU A 151 5.08 -0.92 -6.14
N GLU A 152 3.75 -0.85 -6.01
CA GLU A 152 2.89 -2.03 -5.97
C GLU A 152 2.77 -2.70 -7.35
N ILE A 153 2.75 -1.90 -8.43
CA ILE A 153 2.69 -2.43 -9.80
C ILE A 153 3.98 -3.21 -10.11
N ASP A 154 5.13 -2.69 -9.72
CA ASP A 154 6.42 -3.40 -9.86
C ASP A 154 6.42 -4.70 -9.04
N LEU A 155 5.95 -4.66 -7.79
CA LEU A 155 5.87 -5.85 -6.95
C LEU A 155 4.96 -6.92 -7.58
N PHE A 156 3.80 -6.53 -8.09
CA PHE A 156 2.85 -7.46 -8.72
C PHE A 156 3.39 -8.00 -10.04
N PHE A 157 4.11 -7.19 -10.82
CA PHE A 157 4.82 -7.65 -12.01
C PHE A 157 5.88 -8.70 -11.64
N ARG A 158 6.68 -8.46 -10.58
CA ARG A 158 7.65 -9.46 -10.08
C ARG A 158 6.95 -10.72 -9.54
N CYS A 159 5.78 -10.58 -8.92
CA CYS A 159 4.97 -11.76 -8.57
C CYS A 159 4.62 -12.57 -9.80
N LYS A 160 4.12 -11.91 -10.87
CA LYS A 160 3.70 -12.55 -12.12
C LYS A 160 4.82 -13.36 -12.77
N ILE A 161 5.99 -12.75 -12.97
CA ILE A 161 7.12 -13.43 -13.63
C ILE A 161 7.75 -14.56 -12.79
N ASN A 162 7.46 -14.57 -11.48
CA ASN A 162 7.88 -15.64 -10.57
C ASN A 162 6.74 -16.62 -10.21
N ASN A 163 5.64 -16.63 -10.98
CA ASN A 163 4.47 -17.50 -10.77
C ASN A 163 3.84 -17.39 -9.37
N LEU A 164 3.97 -16.25 -8.70
CA LEU A 164 3.34 -15.96 -7.42
C LEU A 164 1.97 -15.30 -7.65
N LYS A 165 0.95 -15.76 -6.95
CA LYS A 165 -0.44 -15.35 -7.16
C LYS A 165 -0.79 -14.09 -6.39
N VAL A 166 -1.31 -13.10 -7.10
CA VAL A 166 -1.93 -11.89 -6.54
C VAL A 166 -3.42 -11.93 -6.86
N TYR A 167 -4.27 -11.82 -5.83
CA TYR A 167 -5.71 -11.95 -6.01
C TYR A 167 -6.47 -10.72 -5.57
N LEU A 168 -7.41 -10.29 -6.41
CA LEU A 168 -8.49 -9.37 -6.05
C LEU A 168 -9.65 -10.14 -5.43
N ILE A 169 -10.10 -9.71 -4.25
CA ILE A 169 -11.30 -10.23 -3.57
C ILE A 169 -12.47 -9.30 -3.87
N SER A 170 -13.24 -9.61 -4.91
CA SER A 170 -14.34 -8.75 -5.38
C SER A 170 -15.50 -8.66 -4.37
N SER A 171 -15.69 -9.69 -3.53
CA SER A 171 -16.75 -9.74 -2.52
C SER A 171 -16.48 -8.90 -1.28
N LEU A 172 -15.25 -8.42 -1.07
CA LEU A 172 -14.87 -7.60 0.07
C LEU A 172 -14.49 -6.19 -0.40
N LYS A 173 -15.37 -5.23 -0.13
CA LYS A 173 -15.22 -3.84 -0.60
C LYS A 173 -14.78 -2.91 0.51
N PHE A 174 -14.01 -1.88 0.14
CA PHE A 174 -13.69 -0.73 0.97
C PHE A 174 -13.80 0.56 0.14
N LYS A 175 -13.82 1.71 0.80
CA LYS A 175 -13.76 3.02 0.13
C LYS A 175 -12.41 3.65 0.46
N HIS A 176 -11.76 4.23 -0.54
CA HIS A 176 -10.52 4.99 -0.39
C HIS A 176 -10.82 6.47 -0.64
N LYS A 177 -10.59 7.31 0.38
CA LYS A 177 -10.67 8.77 0.25
C LYS A 177 -9.35 9.27 -0.31
N LYS A 178 -9.14 9.06 -1.61
CA LYS A 178 -7.88 9.42 -2.29
C LYS A 178 -7.40 10.81 -1.90
N ALA A 179 -6.10 10.91 -1.62
CA ALA A 179 -5.38 12.16 -1.37
C ALA A 179 -5.81 12.96 -0.12
N THR A 180 -6.54 12.36 0.82
CA THR A 180 -6.97 13.06 2.06
C THR A 180 -6.08 12.77 3.26
N SER A 181 -5.15 11.82 3.14
CA SER A 181 -4.26 11.42 4.25
C SER A 181 -3.20 12.46 4.59
N VAL A 182 -2.71 13.22 3.60
CA VAL A 182 -1.62 14.19 3.77
C VAL A 182 -2.18 15.60 3.87
N ILE A 183 -1.75 16.34 4.91
CA ILE A 183 -2.03 17.77 5.04
C ILE A 183 -1.11 18.51 4.06
N ASP A 184 -1.70 19.30 3.15
CA ASP A 184 -0.96 20.11 2.20
C ASP A 184 -0.83 21.54 2.74
N ASP A 185 0.26 21.79 3.46
CA ASP A 185 0.56 23.11 4.03
C ASP A 185 1.18 24.07 2.99
N THR A 186 1.53 23.58 1.79
CA THR A 186 2.32 24.35 0.80
C THR A 186 1.65 24.55 -0.54
N GLY A 187 0.49 23.92 -0.80
CA GLY A 187 -0.17 23.91 -2.11
C GLY A 187 0.61 23.13 -3.21
N ASN A 188 1.78 22.58 -2.88
CA ASN A 188 2.65 21.94 -3.85
C ASN A 188 2.49 20.40 -3.93
N VAL A 189 1.66 19.81 -3.06
CA VAL A 189 1.54 18.33 -2.99
C VAL A 189 1.01 17.77 -4.30
N LYS A 190 0.10 18.46 -5.00
CA LYS A 190 -0.40 18.00 -6.30
C LYS A 190 0.71 17.94 -7.35
N LYS A 191 1.54 18.98 -7.46
CA LYS A 191 2.68 19.04 -8.40
C LYS A 191 3.71 17.95 -8.09
N LEU A 192 4.07 17.76 -6.81
CA LEU A 192 4.99 16.71 -6.38
C LEU A 192 4.46 15.32 -6.69
N ARG A 193 3.16 15.08 -6.50
CA ARG A 193 2.51 13.81 -6.85
C ARG A 193 2.56 13.53 -8.35
N SER A 194 2.28 14.52 -9.20
CA SER A 194 2.39 14.38 -10.65
C SER A 194 3.83 14.10 -11.08
N TRP A 195 4.80 14.79 -10.48
CA TRP A 195 6.23 14.55 -10.71
C TRP A 195 6.62 13.11 -10.35
N HIS A 196 6.27 12.64 -9.15
CA HIS A 196 6.57 11.28 -8.74
C HIS A 196 5.87 10.23 -9.60
N TYR A 197 4.63 10.49 -10.03
CA TYR A 197 3.92 9.59 -10.92
C TYR A 197 4.63 9.41 -12.25
N MET A 198 5.05 10.51 -12.90
CA MET A 198 5.79 10.46 -14.17
C MET A 198 7.14 9.75 -14.02
N TRP A 199 7.90 10.13 -12.98
CA TRP A 199 9.20 9.52 -12.72
C TRP A 199 9.11 8.02 -12.43
N SER A 200 8.19 7.63 -11.57
CA SER A 200 7.98 6.23 -11.21
C SER A 200 7.50 5.40 -12.41
N MET A 201 6.63 5.97 -13.24
CA MET A 201 6.21 5.34 -14.48
C MET A 201 7.38 5.14 -15.44
N PHE A 202 8.19 6.18 -15.66
CA PHE A 202 9.39 6.09 -16.49
C PHE A 202 10.34 5.00 -15.97
N TYR A 203 10.63 5.03 -14.66
CA TYR A 203 11.51 4.05 -14.03
C TYR A 203 10.97 2.62 -14.16
N TYR A 204 9.66 2.40 -13.94
CA TYR A 204 9.01 1.11 -14.09
C TYR A 204 9.17 0.54 -15.50
N TYR A 205 8.87 1.33 -16.54
CA TYR A 205 8.99 0.87 -17.91
C TYR A 205 10.44 0.69 -18.36
N LYS A 206 11.36 1.55 -17.89
CA LYS A 206 12.80 1.39 -18.15
C LYS A 206 13.33 0.10 -17.53
N LYS A 207 12.98 -0.17 -16.28
CA LYS A 207 13.43 -1.35 -15.52
C LYS A 207 12.88 -2.66 -16.07
N ASN A 208 11.58 -2.72 -16.36
CA ASN A 208 10.90 -3.98 -16.66
C ASN A 208 10.75 -4.25 -18.16
N TYR A 209 11.03 -3.26 -19.01
CA TYR A 209 10.97 -3.37 -20.48
C TYR A 209 12.24 -2.81 -21.10
N ASN A 210 12.25 -1.54 -21.52
CA ASN A 210 13.42 -0.85 -22.09
C ASN A 210 13.24 0.68 -22.08
N PHE A 211 14.32 1.39 -22.40
CA PHE A 211 14.35 2.86 -22.42
C PHE A 211 13.35 3.47 -23.41
N ILE A 212 13.26 2.91 -24.61
CA ILE A 212 12.37 3.43 -25.68
C ILE A 212 10.91 3.33 -25.25
N THR A 213 10.52 2.19 -24.64
CA THR A 213 9.16 2.01 -24.09
C THR A 213 8.87 3.00 -22.97
N ALA A 214 9.84 3.24 -22.07
CA ALA A 214 9.70 4.22 -21.00
C ALA A 214 9.46 5.63 -21.58
N MET A 215 10.27 6.07 -22.54
CA MET A 215 10.10 7.37 -23.20
C MET A 215 8.73 7.51 -23.85
N LYS A 216 8.29 6.54 -24.65
CA LYS A 216 6.97 6.56 -25.32
C LYS A 216 5.83 6.68 -24.30
N LYS A 217 5.85 5.90 -23.22
CA LYS A 217 4.78 5.91 -22.21
C LYS A 217 4.74 7.23 -21.44
N THR A 218 5.89 7.80 -21.09
CA THR A 218 5.96 9.07 -20.35
C THR A 218 5.58 10.26 -21.23
N TYR A 219 6.03 10.29 -22.49
CA TYR A 219 5.72 11.34 -23.45
C TYR A 219 4.22 11.51 -23.69
N ILE A 220 3.45 10.41 -23.79
CA ILE A 220 2.00 10.44 -23.96
C ILE A 220 1.30 11.16 -22.78
N ILE A 221 1.81 11.06 -21.56
CA ILE A 221 1.23 11.74 -20.41
C ILE A 221 1.58 13.22 -20.42
N ILE A 222 2.83 13.57 -20.72
CA ILE A 222 3.25 14.97 -20.83
C ILE A 222 2.35 15.71 -21.84
N LEU A 223 2.05 15.10 -22.99
CA LEU A 223 1.14 15.71 -23.98
C LEU A 223 -0.29 15.86 -23.50
N LYS A 224 -0.78 14.97 -22.64
CA LYS A 224 -2.15 15.04 -22.08
C LYS A 224 -2.32 16.07 -20.96
N ASP A 225 -1.24 16.40 -20.26
CA ASP A 225 -1.26 17.38 -19.16
C ASP A 225 -0.94 18.81 -19.66
N ILE A 226 -0.54 18.97 -20.93
CA ILE A 226 -0.29 20.28 -21.59
C ILE A 226 -1.52 20.76 -22.39
N VAL A 227 -2.47 19.89 -22.69
CA VAL A 227 -3.77 20.20 -23.34
C VAL A 227 -4.89 20.22 -22.30
#